data_f6c5de7b3d0f5c463be99923700f0b31
#
_entry.id   f6c5de7b3d0f5c463be99923700f0b31
#
_cell.length_a   1.000
_cell.length_b   1.000
_cell.length_c   1.000
_cell.angle_alpha   90.00
_cell.angle_beta   90.00
_cell.angle_gamma   90.00
#
_symmetry.space_group_name_H-M   'P 1'
#
loop_
_entity.id
_entity.type
_entity.pdbx_description
1 polymer ?
#
loop_
_entity_poly.entity_id
_entity_poly.type
_entity_poly.pdbx_seq_one_letter_code
_entity_poly.pdbx_strand_id
1 'polypeptide(L)'
;MKVKRVSELISPSEIKTWEKGSVITIKAGTGAGKSYFIKNILYAFAKANKKRILFLIHRSNCVNQFQREIEKANKTDVIYIRTYQWLEAMIINKKTLDLSEYDYIVCDEFHYFVSDASFNKTTDISLNKILRYTEATRIFMSATGGVMKSYINSIKNIETIDYELEIKYDFIDKLTFFNKDATMYDFAKEAMDRKEKAIFFIQSAEKAYNLYCEFKDNAIFNCSKSN
;
A
#
# COMPACT_ATOMS: atom_id res chain seq x y z
N MET A 1 5.71 -12.43 24.07
CA MET A 1 6.47 -12.37 22.78
C MET A 1 5.89 -11.22 21.99
N LYS A 2 6.68 -10.23 21.51
CA LYS A 2 6.11 -9.11 20.72
C LYS A 2 5.79 -9.60 19.32
N VAL A 3 4.55 -9.41 18.85
CA VAL A 3 4.11 -9.74 17.51
C VAL A 3 4.87 -8.85 16.49
N LYS A 4 5.54 -9.48 15.52
CA LYS A 4 6.41 -8.78 14.56
C LYS A 4 5.84 -8.72 13.15
N ARG A 5 4.87 -9.58 12.83
CA ARG A 5 4.31 -9.72 11.49
C ARG A 5 2.79 -9.76 11.51
N VAL A 6 2.18 -9.28 10.43
CA VAL A 6 0.72 -9.33 10.26
C VAL A 6 0.19 -10.77 10.37
N SER A 7 0.93 -11.77 9.86
CA SER A 7 0.55 -13.18 9.93
C SER A 7 0.60 -13.80 11.35
N GLU A 8 1.26 -13.13 12.28
CA GLU A 8 1.26 -13.52 13.70
C GLU A 8 0.07 -12.89 14.45
N LEU A 9 -0.41 -11.74 13.96
CA LEU A 9 -1.53 -11.01 14.53
C LEU A 9 -2.87 -11.56 14.01
N ILE A 10 -2.95 -11.88 12.72
CA ILE A 10 -4.17 -12.32 12.06
C ILE A 10 -3.97 -13.76 11.58
N SER A 11 -4.53 -14.69 12.34
CA SER A 11 -4.53 -16.13 12.04
C SER A 11 -5.75 -16.51 11.19
N PRO A 12 -5.80 -17.72 10.61
CA PRO A 12 -7.02 -18.23 9.95
C PRO A 12 -8.24 -18.29 10.86
N SER A 13 -8.06 -18.54 12.16
CA SER A 13 -9.16 -18.48 13.15
C SER A 13 -9.70 -17.07 13.33
N GLU A 14 -8.85 -16.07 13.28
CA GLU A 14 -9.25 -14.65 13.31
C GLU A 14 -10.03 -14.28 12.05
N ILE A 15 -9.55 -14.66 10.85
CA ILE A 15 -10.25 -14.38 9.60
C ILE A 15 -11.66 -15.02 9.60
N LYS A 16 -11.83 -16.16 10.26
CA LYS A 16 -13.14 -16.84 10.36
C LYS A 16 -14.17 -16.03 11.14
N THR A 17 -13.75 -15.14 12.04
CA THR A 17 -14.65 -14.27 12.82
C THR A 17 -15.15 -13.05 12.02
N TRP A 18 -14.55 -12.76 10.88
CA TRP A 18 -14.94 -11.62 10.07
C TRP A 18 -16.26 -11.88 9.36
N GLU A 19 -17.26 -11.12 9.69
CA GLU A 19 -18.56 -11.18 9.05
C GLU A 19 -18.54 -10.57 7.65
N LYS A 20 -19.45 -11.01 6.81
CA LYS A 20 -19.71 -10.38 5.52
C LYS A 20 -20.08 -8.90 5.74
N GLY A 21 -19.47 -8.01 4.97
CA GLY A 21 -19.69 -6.58 5.15
C GLY A 21 -18.83 -5.91 6.22
N SER A 22 -18.01 -6.66 6.96
CA SER A 22 -17.04 -6.06 7.90
C SER A 22 -16.02 -5.17 7.20
N VAL A 23 -15.57 -4.15 7.90
CA VAL A 23 -14.43 -3.29 7.50
C VAL A 23 -13.28 -3.56 8.44
N ILE A 24 -12.20 -4.07 7.88
CA ILE A 24 -10.98 -4.42 8.60
C ILE A 24 -9.92 -3.39 8.28
N THR A 25 -9.24 -2.86 9.29
CA THR A 25 -8.06 -2.02 9.08
C THR A 25 -6.79 -2.69 9.61
N ILE A 26 -5.73 -2.66 8.83
CA ILE A 26 -4.43 -3.23 9.20
C ILE A 26 -3.37 -2.13 9.08
N LYS A 27 -2.95 -1.59 10.23
CA LYS A 27 -1.84 -0.64 10.31
C LYS A 27 -0.55 -1.41 10.61
N ALA A 28 0.34 -1.46 9.63
CA ALA A 28 1.60 -2.18 9.75
C ALA A 28 2.67 -1.55 8.85
N GLY A 29 3.87 -1.37 9.36
CA GLY A 29 4.99 -0.77 8.66
C GLY A 29 5.43 -1.55 7.42
N THR A 30 6.36 -0.95 6.66
CA THR A 30 7.03 -1.63 5.55
C THR A 30 7.81 -2.83 6.08
N GLY A 31 7.77 -3.95 5.38
CA GLY A 31 8.43 -5.19 5.83
C GLY A 31 7.67 -5.99 6.90
N ALA A 32 6.59 -5.47 7.48
CA ALA A 32 5.79 -6.17 8.49
C ALA A 32 4.94 -7.34 7.96
N GLY A 33 5.08 -7.68 6.68
CA GLY A 33 4.45 -8.87 6.08
C GLY A 33 3.02 -8.69 5.60
N LYS A 34 2.55 -7.46 5.29
CA LYS A 34 1.23 -7.20 4.69
C LYS A 34 1.00 -8.05 3.43
N SER A 35 1.92 -7.97 2.47
CA SER A 35 1.83 -8.74 1.20
C SER A 35 1.94 -10.24 1.43
N TYR A 36 2.73 -10.69 2.41
CA TYR A 36 2.81 -12.09 2.80
C TYR A 36 1.48 -12.59 3.35
N PHE A 37 0.83 -11.81 4.19
CA PHE A 37 -0.49 -12.12 4.74
C PHE A 37 -1.50 -12.38 3.62
N ILE A 38 -1.60 -11.50 2.62
CA ILE A 38 -2.52 -11.67 1.49
C ILE A 38 -2.17 -12.91 0.66
N LYS A 39 -0.89 -13.06 0.28
CA LYS A 39 -0.46 -14.14 -0.61
C LYS A 39 -0.50 -15.53 0.02
N ASN A 40 -0.44 -15.62 1.34
CA ASN A 40 -0.31 -16.92 2.00
C ASN A 40 -1.44 -17.19 2.98
N ILE A 41 -1.72 -16.31 3.93
CA ILE A 41 -2.70 -16.58 4.98
C ILE A 41 -4.13 -16.39 4.45
N LEU A 42 -4.44 -15.20 3.93
CA LEU A 42 -5.76 -14.91 3.38
C LEU A 42 -6.06 -15.78 2.15
N TYR A 43 -5.07 -15.99 1.27
CA TYR A 43 -5.18 -16.88 0.13
C TYR A 43 -5.55 -18.31 0.54
N ALA A 44 -4.81 -18.92 1.48
CA ALA A 44 -5.07 -20.29 1.91
C ALA A 44 -6.46 -20.41 2.53
N PHE A 45 -6.85 -19.43 3.35
CA PHE A 45 -8.20 -19.40 3.93
C PHE A 45 -9.29 -19.25 2.85
N ALA A 46 -9.12 -18.31 1.92
CA ALA A 46 -10.07 -18.07 0.84
C ALA A 46 -10.21 -19.30 -0.06
N LYS A 47 -9.09 -19.92 -0.45
CA LYS A 47 -9.10 -21.15 -1.27
C LYS A 47 -9.83 -22.30 -0.60
N ALA A 48 -9.56 -22.55 0.67
CA ALA A 48 -10.20 -23.62 1.44
C ALA A 48 -11.72 -23.41 1.58
N ASN A 49 -12.19 -22.16 1.53
CA ASN A 49 -13.60 -21.79 1.65
C ASN A 49 -14.25 -21.43 0.31
N LYS A 50 -13.59 -21.68 -0.83
CA LYS A 50 -14.07 -21.37 -2.20
C LYS A 50 -14.41 -19.88 -2.38
N LYS A 51 -13.62 -19.00 -1.75
CA LYS A 51 -13.77 -17.54 -1.77
C LYS A 51 -12.74 -16.89 -2.68
N ARG A 52 -13.04 -15.68 -3.17
CA ARG A 52 -12.22 -14.92 -4.11
C ARG A 52 -11.81 -13.58 -3.50
N ILE A 53 -10.61 -13.12 -3.88
CA ILE A 53 -9.98 -11.89 -3.39
C ILE A 53 -9.78 -10.94 -4.54
N LEU A 54 -10.34 -9.73 -4.47
CA LEU A 54 -9.94 -8.59 -5.29
C LEU A 54 -8.87 -7.80 -4.52
N PHE A 55 -7.68 -7.72 -5.07
CA PHE A 55 -6.57 -6.98 -4.47
C PHE A 55 -6.30 -5.69 -5.25
N LEU A 56 -6.60 -4.55 -4.63
CA LEU A 56 -6.45 -3.22 -5.19
C LEU A 56 -5.14 -2.58 -4.73
N ILE A 57 -4.33 -2.15 -5.68
CA ILE A 57 -3.01 -1.57 -5.47
C ILE A 57 -2.95 -0.21 -6.20
N HIS A 58 -2.25 0.75 -5.59
CA HIS A 58 -2.14 2.09 -6.16
C HIS A 58 -1.26 2.13 -7.43
N ARG A 59 -0.07 1.49 -7.40
CA ARG A 59 0.95 1.65 -8.46
C ARG A 59 1.01 0.47 -9.42
N SER A 60 0.97 0.76 -10.73
CA SER A 60 1.03 -0.27 -11.79
C SER A 60 2.28 -1.15 -11.72
N ASN A 61 3.44 -0.60 -11.36
CA ASN A 61 4.66 -1.38 -11.20
C ASN A 61 4.54 -2.42 -10.08
N CYS A 62 3.86 -2.07 -8.97
CA CYS A 62 3.58 -2.99 -7.87
C CYS A 62 2.60 -4.08 -8.30
N VAL A 63 1.59 -3.74 -9.12
CA VAL A 63 0.66 -4.71 -9.72
C VAL A 63 1.44 -5.75 -10.52
N ASN A 64 2.33 -5.32 -11.43
CA ASN A 64 3.09 -6.23 -12.29
C ASN A 64 4.00 -7.16 -11.47
N GLN A 65 4.65 -6.62 -10.43
CA GLN A 65 5.50 -7.41 -9.56
C GLN A 65 4.66 -8.46 -8.81
N PHE A 66 3.58 -8.03 -8.17
CA PHE A 66 2.73 -8.90 -7.38
C PHE A 66 2.03 -9.95 -8.26
N GLN A 67 1.62 -9.57 -9.47
CA GLN A 67 1.03 -10.47 -10.47
C GLN A 67 1.99 -11.61 -10.81
N ARG A 68 3.25 -11.30 -11.14
CA ARG A 68 4.29 -12.30 -11.42
C ARG A 68 4.51 -13.25 -10.23
N GLU A 69 4.45 -12.73 -9.01
CA GLU A 69 4.64 -13.54 -7.81
C GLU A 69 3.48 -14.53 -7.59
N ILE A 70 2.23 -14.11 -7.79
CA ILE A 70 1.07 -15.02 -7.64
C ILE A 70 0.95 -16.01 -8.79
N GLU A 71 1.34 -15.63 -10.01
CA GLU A 71 1.42 -16.53 -11.17
C GLU A 71 2.43 -17.65 -10.94
N LYS A 72 3.67 -17.30 -10.52
CA LYS A 72 4.70 -18.30 -10.18
C LYS A 72 4.27 -19.25 -9.06
N ALA A 73 3.40 -18.77 -8.16
CA ALA A 73 2.89 -19.54 -7.04
C ALA A 73 1.56 -20.26 -7.34
N ASN A 74 1.05 -20.18 -8.58
CA ASN A 74 -0.26 -20.74 -9.01
C ASN A 74 -1.42 -20.30 -8.11
N LYS A 75 -1.54 -18.98 -7.82
CA LYS A 75 -2.54 -18.38 -6.92
C LYS A 75 -3.56 -17.48 -7.63
N THR A 76 -3.53 -17.43 -8.95
CA THR A 76 -4.43 -16.62 -9.78
C THR A 76 -5.87 -17.16 -9.81
N ASP A 77 -6.08 -18.36 -9.30
CA ASP A 77 -7.39 -18.97 -9.13
C ASP A 77 -8.25 -18.27 -8.06
N VAL A 78 -7.61 -17.57 -7.11
CA VAL A 78 -8.26 -16.91 -5.97
C VAL A 78 -8.00 -15.42 -5.92
N ILE A 79 -6.77 -14.96 -6.26
CA ILE A 79 -6.36 -13.56 -6.15
C ILE A 79 -6.42 -12.86 -7.51
N TYR A 80 -7.24 -11.82 -7.60
CA TYR A 80 -7.36 -10.93 -8.76
C TYR A 80 -6.80 -9.57 -8.40
N ILE A 81 -5.82 -9.10 -9.17
CA ILE A 81 -5.12 -7.84 -8.88
C ILE A 81 -5.55 -6.77 -9.88
N ARG A 82 -5.86 -5.57 -9.37
CA ARG A 82 -6.19 -4.39 -10.15
C ARG A 82 -5.65 -3.14 -9.49
N THR A 83 -5.57 -2.04 -10.25
CA THR A 83 -5.27 -0.72 -9.68
C THR A 83 -6.54 -0.03 -9.20
N TYR A 84 -6.43 0.96 -8.31
CA TYR A 84 -7.55 1.85 -7.99
C TYR A 84 -8.04 2.61 -9.22
N GLN A 85 -7.12 3.06 -10.08
CA GLN A 85 -7.44 3.76 -11.33
C GLN A 85 -8.26 2.89 -12.30
N TRP A 86 -8.00 1.57 -12.32
CA TRP A 86 -8.86 0.64 -13.07
C TRP A 86 -10.31 0.68 -12.53
N LEU A 87 -10.48 0.62 -11.22
CA LEU A 87 -11.80 0.67 -10.59
C LEU A 87 -12.51 2.00 -10.90
N GLU A 88 -11.80 3.12 -10.78
CA GLU A 88 -12.28 4.46 -11.10
C GLU A 88 -12.72 4.55 -12.56
N ALA A 89 -11.89 4.08 -13.50
CA ALA A 89 -12.20 4.08 -14.92
C ALA A 89 -13.45 3.23 -15.25
N MET A 90 -13.62 2.08 -14.60
CA MET A 90 -14.82 1.25 -14.77
C MET A 90 -16.08 2.01 -14.34
N ILE A 91 -16.03 2.71 -13.19
CA ILE A 91 -17.17 3.48 -12.66
C ILE A 91 -17.48 4.69 -13.56
N ILE A 92 -16.45 5.48 -13.90
CA ILE A 92 -16.61 6.70 -14.72
C ILE A 92 -17.16 6.37 -16.09
N ASN A 93 -16.64 5.33 -16.73
CA ASN A 93 -17.09 4.92 -18.07
C ASN A 93 -18.39 4.10 -18.05
N LYS A 94 -19.06 4.02 -16.89
CA LYS A 94 -20.32 3.27 -16.69
C LYS A 94 -20.25 1.83 -17.22
N LYS A 95 -19.05 1.23 -17.17
CA LYS A 95 -18.87 -0.18 -17.52
C LYS A 95 -19.47 -1.05 -16.42
N THR A 96 -20.00 -2.20 -16.82
CA THR A 96 -20.50 -3.19 -15.84
C THR A 96 -19.36 -3.62 -14.94
N LEU A 97 -19.43 -3.23 -13.68
CA LEU A 97 -18.49 -3.61 -12.63
C LEU A 97 -19.22 -4.57 -11.69
N ASP A 98 -18.98 -5.83 -11.89
CA ASP A 98 -19.50 -6.86 -10.99
C ASP A 98 -18.46 -7.17 -9.89
N LEU A 99 -18.78 -6.77 -8.67
CA LEU A 99 -17.99 -7.08 -7.48
C LEU A 99 -18.50 -8.33 -6.75
N SER A 100 -19.64 -8.91 -7.19
CA SER A 100 -20.27 -10.07 -6.53
C SER A 100 -19.44 -11.33 -6.59
N GLU A 101 -18.45 -11.37 -7.49
CA GLU A 101 -17.49 -12.46 -7.58
C GLU A 101 -16.48 -12.49 -6.42
N TYR A 102 -16.38 -11.40 -5.62
CA TYR A 102 -15.32 -11.27 -4.61
C TYR A 102 -15.90 -11.24 -3.21
N ASP A 103 -15.39 -12.13 -2.36
CA ASP A 103 -15.72 -12.18 -0.93
C ASP A 103 -14.85 -11.25 -0.09
N TYR A 104 -13.65 -10.96 -0.59
CA TYR A 104 -12.70 -10.05 0.03
C TYR A 104 -12.27 -8.97 -0.96
N ILE A 105 -12.36 -7.72 -0.55
CA ILE A 105 -11.78 -6.58 -1.27
C ILE A 105 -10.66 -6.02 -0.40
N VAL A 106 -9.43 -6.19 -0.87
CA VAL A 106 -8.23 -5.74 -0.16
C VAL A 106 -7.68 -4.49 -0.81
N CYS A 107 -7.50 -3.43 -0.02
CA CYS A 107 -7.01 -2.13 -0.42
C CYS A 107 -5.61 -1.91 0.17
N ASP A 108 -4.56 -2.03 -0.65
CA ASP A 108 -3.19 -1.77 -0.22
C ASP A 108 -2.86 -0.28 -0.29
N GLU A 109 -2.09 0.19 0.70
CA GLU A 109 -1.72 1.60 0.86
C GLU A 109 -2.92 2.54 0.78
N PHE A 110 -3.98 2.23 1.53
CA PHE A 110 -5.26 2.95 1.46
C PHE A 110 -5.17 4.43 1.88
N HIS A 111 -4.03 4.90 2.39
CA HIS A 111 -3.76 6.33 2.51
C HIS A 111 -3.80 7.07 1.16
N TYR A 112 -3.70 6.34 0.04
CA TYR A 112 -3.91 6.83 -1.33
C TYR A 112 -5.16 7.72 -1.44
N PHE A 113 -6.25 7.34 -0.83
CA PHE A 113 -7.50 8.08 -0.94
C PHE A 113 -7.46 9.51 -0.35
N VAL A 114 -6.46 9.80 0.49
CA VAL A 114 -6.20 11.15 1.03
C VAL A 114 -4.99 11.78 0.36
N SER A 115 -3.87 11.07 0.28
CA SER A 115 -2.62 11.64 -0.23
C SER A 115 -2.72 12.04 -1.70
N ASP A 116 -3.41 11.26 -2.50
CA ASP A 116 -3.56 11.51 -3.93
C ASP A 116 -4.79 12.37 -4.29
N ALA A 117 -5.66 12.69 -3.32
CA ALA A 117 -6.85 13.51 -3.54
C ALA A 117 -6.55 14.91 -4.09
N SER A 118 -5.36 15.45 -3.82
CA SER A 118 -4.89 16.73 -4.38
C SER A 118 -4.56 16.65 -5.88
N PHE A 119 -4.20 15.48 -6.38
CA PHE A 119 -3.80 15.24 -7.77
C PHE A 119 -4.84 14.46 -8.56
N ASN A 120 -5.61 13.60 -7.90
CA ASN A 120 -6.63 12.75 -8.51
C ASN A 120 -8.00 13.04 -7.90
N LYS A 121 -8.87 13.70 -8.67
CA LYS A 121 -10.23 14.10 -8.27
C LYS A 121 -11.21 12.93 -8.17
N THR A 122 -10.79 11.71 -8.46
CA THR A 122 -11.66 10.52 -8.55
C THR A 122 -11.41 9.49 -7.45
N THR A 123 -10.49 9.76 -6.51
CA THR A 123 -10.17 8.85 -5.41
C THR A 123 -11.35 8.56 -4.50
N ASP A 124 -12.23 9.53 -4.30
CA ASP A 124 -13.45 9.40 -3.52
C ASP A 124 -14.48 8.48 -4.17
N ILE A 125 -14.50 8.40 -5.51
CA ILE A 125 -15.41 7.54 -6.27
C ILE A 125 -15.13 6.07 -5.97
N SER A 126 -13.86 5.67 -6.07
CA SER A 126 -13.45 4.29 -5.79
C SER A 126 -13.63 3.95 -4.31
N LEU A 127 -13.25 4.84 -3.38
CA LEU A 127 -13.46 4.64 -1.96
C LEU A 127 -14.94 4.46 -1.61
N ASN A 128 -15.82 5.36 -2.10
CA ASN A 128 -17.26 5.27 -1.83
C ASN A 128 -17.86 3.99 -2.43
N LYS A 129 -17.42 3.56 -3.61
CA LYS A 129 -17.87 2.29 -4.21
C LYS A 129 -17.50 1.11 -3.33
N ILE A 130 -16.25 1.06 -2.84
CA ILE A 130 -15.78 -0.01 -1.96
C ILE A 130 -16.54 0.02 -0.63
N LEU A 131 -16.67 1.18 0.02
CA LEU A 131 -17.33 1.29 1.33
C LEU A 131 -18.83 0.94 1.27
N ARG A 132 -19.51 1.23 0.16
CA ARG A 132 -20.93 0.90 -0.03
C ARG A 132 -21.17 -0.57 -0.37
N TYR A 133 -20.13 -1.29 -0.79
CA TYR A 133 -20.28 -2.69 -1.15
C TYR A 133 -20.16 -3.59 0.09
N THR A 134 -21.30 -3.91 0.69
CA THR A 134 -21.39 -4.68 1.94
C THR A 134 -21.42 -6.20 1.76
N GLU A 135 -21.41 -6.65 0.50
CA GLU A 135 -21.44 -8.09 0.18
C GLU A 135 -20.06 -8.76 0.29
N ALA A 136 -18.99 -7.99 0.51
CA ALA A 136 -17.64 -8.48 0.75
C ALA A 136 -17.07 -7.94 2.07
N THR A 137 -16.15 -8.68 2.67
CA THR A 137 -15.28 -8.16 3.73
C THR A 137 -14.24 -7.23 3.10
N ARG A 138 -14.14 -5.99 3.60
CA ARG A 138 -13.25 -4.96 3.05
C ARG A 138 -12.06 -4.77 3.96
N ILE A 139 -10.86 -4.95 3.43
CA ILE A 139 -9.61 -4.94 4.19
C ILE A 139 -8.76 -3.77 3.71
N PHE A 140 -8.47 -2.81 4.57
CA PHE A 140 -7.67 -1.63 4.29
C PHE A 140 -6.33 -1.73 4.98
N MET A 141 -5.22 -1.73 4.21
CA MET A 141 -3.87 -1.88 4.75
C MET A 141 -3.01 -0.66 4.44
N SER A 142 -2.28 -0.17 5.43
CA SER A 142 -1.26 0.88 5.25
C SER A 142 -0.33 0.97 6.44
N ALA A 143 0.84 1.55 6.25
CA ALA A 143 1.71 1.99 7.33
C ALA A 143 1.21 3.30 7.99
N THR A 144 0.55 4.17 7.21
CA THR A 144 0.17 5.55 7.59
C THR A 144 -1.34 5.80 7.52
N GLY A 145 -2.15 4.75 7.69
CA GLY A 145 -3.60 4.79 7.48
C GLY A 145 -4.45 5.49 8.55
N GLY A 146 -3.85 6.11 9.58
CA GLY A 146 -4.59 6.66 10.72
C GLY A 146 -5.66 7.71 10.35
N VAL A 147 -5.31 8.64 9.44
CA VAL A 147 -6.25 9.68 8.97
C VAL A 147 -7.44 9.05 8.24
N MET A 148 -7.18 8.06 7.37
CA MET A 148 -8.22 7.36 6.64
C MET A 148 -9.13 6.53 7.55
N LYS A 149 -8.56 5.88 8.58
CA LYS A 149 -9.34 5.17 9.59
C LYS A 149 -10.31 6.13 10.29
N SER A 150 -9.80 7.28 10.74
CA SER A 150 -10.64 8.31 11.37
C SER A 150 -11.74 8.81 10.42
N TYR A 151 -11.43 8.97 9.13
CA TYR A 151 -12.43 9.34 8.13
C TYR A 151 -13.51 8.26 7.97
N ILE A 152 -13.15 6.99 7.87
CA ILE A 152 -14.09 5.87 7.75
C ILE A 152 -15.00 5.82 8.99
N ASN A 153 -14.45 5.91 10.18
CA ASN A 153 -15.21 5.80 11.42
C ASN A 153 -16.09 7.04 11.66
N SER A 154 -15.52 8.26 11.58
CA SER A 154 -16.19 9.47 12.01
C SER A 154 -17.06 10.09 10.91
N ILE A 155 -16.62 10.08 9.65
CA ILE A 155 -17.35 10.74 8.55
C ILE A 155 -18.30 9.75 7.86
N LYS A 156 -17.89 8.50 7.69
CA LYS A 156 -18.74 7.47 7.08
C LYS A 156 -19.57 6.70 8.09
N ASN A 157 -19.32 6.89 9.38
CA ASN A 157 -20.02 6.22 10.49
C ASN A 157 -19.99 4.68 10.32
N ILE A 158 -18.85 4.15 9.92
CA ILE A 158 -18.63 2.70 9.72
C ILE A 158 -17.71 2.21 10.82
N GLU A 159 -18.17 1.23 11.58
CA GLU A 159 -17.36 0.54 12.58
C GLU A 159 -16.29 -0.32 11.91
N THR A 160 -15.07 -0.30 12.45
CA THR A 160 -13.91 -1.04 11.92
C THR A 160 -13.37 -2.02 12.93
N ILE A 161 -12.92 -3.18 12.46
CA ILE A 161 -12.12 -4.14 13.24
C ILE A 161 -10.65 -3.80 12.95
N ASP A 162 -9.92 -3.42 13.98
CA ASP A 162 -8.60 -2.81 13.82
C ASP A 162 -7.48 -3.73 14.28
N TYR A 163 -6.48 -3.91 13.42
CA TYR A 163 -5.23 -4.58 13.71
C TYR A 163 -4.08 -3.61 13.54
N GLU A 164 -3.25 -3.48 14.57
CA GLU A 164 -2.11 -2.57 14.55
C GLU A 164 -0.84 -3.27 15.01
N LEU A 165 0.22 -3.15 14.20
CA LEU A 165 1.58 -3.50 14.58
C LEU A 165 2.37 -2.24 14.90
N GLU A 166 3.02 -2.23 16.03
CA GLU A 166 3.93 -1.15 16.42
C GLU A 166 5.03 -0.99 15.39
N ILE A 167 5.16 0.21 14.84
CA ILE A 167 6.27 0.54 13.93
C ILE A 167 7.46 0.96 14.80
N LYS A 168 8.55 0.21 14.71
CA LYS A 168 9.79 0.53 15.40
C LYS A 168 10.76 1.17 14.44
N TYR A 169 11.44 2.20 14.92
CA TYR A 169 12.46 2.94 14.20
C TYR A 169 13.86 2.73 14.80
N ASP A 170 14.05 1.59 15.48
CA ASP A 170 15.30 1.23 16.18
C ASP A 170 16.51 1.13 15.24
N PHE A 171 16.27 1.12 13.93
CA PHE A 171 17.29 1.12 12.88
C PHE A 171 17.77 2.53 12.48
N ILE A 172 17.17 3.58 13.04
CA ILE A 172 17.57 4.96 12.80
C ILE A 172 18.53 5.38 13.90
N ASP A 173 19.81 5.45 13.58
CA ASP A 173 20.83 5.89 14.53
C ASP A 173 20.77 7.40 14.77
N LYS A 174 20.48 8.18 13.71
CA LYS A 174 20.45 9.64 13.77
C LYS A 174 19.41 10.21 12.83
N LEU A 175 18.66 11.19 13.31
CA LEU A 175 17.77 12.01 12.51
C LEU A 175 18.24 13.45 12.52
N THR A 176 18.50 14.02 11.34
CA THR A 176 18.96 15.40 11.18
C THR A 176 18.00 16.16 10.28
N PHE A 177 17.59 17.35 10.70
CA PHE A 177 16.76 18.24 9.90
C PHE A 177 17.64 19.34 9.28
N PHE A 178 17.37 19.71 8.04
CA PHE A 178 18.02 20.82 7.36
C PHE A 178 16.99 21.63 6.57
N ASN A 179 17.32 22.89 6.31
CA ASN A 179 16.45 23.83 5.60
C ASN A 179 17.11 24.46 4.36
N LYS A 180 18.33 24.02 4.01
CA LYS A 180 19.07 24.51 2.84
C LYS A 180 19.42 23.34 1.93
N ASP A 181 19.13 23.46 0.64
CA ASP A 181 19.46 22.44 -0.36
C ASP A 181 20.98 22.13 -0.39
N ALA A 182 21.84 23.14 -0.13
CA ALA A 182 23.28 22.96 -0.04
C ALA A 182 23.70 21.85 0.94
N THR A 183 23.01 21.71 2.05
CA THR A 183 23.29 20.66 3.04
C THR A 183 23.11 19.26 2.47
N MET A 184 22.22 19.08 1.49
CA MET A 184 22.03 17.81 0.81
C MET A 184 23.24 17.45 -0.05
N TYR A 185 23.85 18.45 -0.72
CA TYR A 185 25.07 18.25 -1.50
C TYR A 185 26.26 17.92 -0.60
N ASP A 186 26.38 18.62 0.55
CA ASP A 186 27.42 18.33 1.54
C ASP A 186 27.30 16.89 2.06
N PHE A 187 26.06 16.44 2.34
CA PHE A 187 25.79 15.07 2.77
C PHE A 187 26.17 14.04 1.71
N ALA A 188 25.87 14.31 0.43
CA ALA A 188 26.22 13.42 -0.66
C ALA A 188 27.75 13.31 -0.78
N LYS A 189 28.48 14.41 -0.69
CA LYS A 189 29.93 14.47 -0.72
C LYS A 189 30.54 13.71 0.45
N GLU A 190 30.07 13.95 1.67
CA GLU A 190 30.54 13.22 2.85
C GLU A 190 30.32 11.72 2.75
N ALA A 191 29.17 11.28 2.24
CA ALA A 191 28.88 9.85 2.04
C ALA A 191 29.85 9.22 1.04
N MET A 192 30.18 9.94 -0.05
CA MET A 192 31.18 9.50 -1.02
C MET A 192 32.57 9.39 -0.44
N ASP A 193 33.00 10.41 0.31
CA ASP A 193 34.32 10.45 0.95
C ASP A 193 34.48 9.28 1.94
N ARG A 194 33.40 8.90 2.62
CA ARG A 194 33.35 7.75 3.54
C ARG A 194 33.11 6.41 2.83
N LYS A 195 32.90 6.40 1.51
CA LYS A 195 32.50 5.20 0.72
C LYS A 195 31.22 4.54 1.23
N GLU A 196 30.30 5.34 1.73
CA GLU A 196 28.99 4.92 2.22
C GLU A 196 27.95 4.95 1.09
N LYS A 197 26.92 4.09 1.19
CA LYS A 197 25.78 4.14 0.27
C LYS A 197 24.73 5.10 0.80
N ALA A 198 24.31 6.05 -0.01
CA ALA A 198 23.26 6.99 0.32
C ALA A 198 22.11 6.91 -0.70
N ILE A 199 20.87 7.12 -0.24
CA ILE A 199 19.68 7.20 -1.08
C ILE A 199 19.02 8.53 -0.80
N PHE A 200 18.79 9.32 -1.85
CA PHE A 200 18.13 10.62 -1.78
C PHE A 200 16.74 10.53 -2.40
N PHE A 201 15.72 10.89 -1.63
CA PHE A 201 14.34 11.03 -2.10
C PHE A 201 14.03 12.51 -2.27
N ILE A 202 13.92 12.98 -3.50
CA ILE A 202 13.74 14.38 -3.85
C ILE A 202 12.45 14.54 -4.63
N GLN A 203 11.57 15.45 -4.19
CA GLN A 203 10.27 15.67 -4.83
C GLN A 203 10.38 16.31 -6.22
N SER A 204 11.39 17.16 -6.44
CA SER A 204 11.63 17.81 -7.72
C SER A 204 12.55 16.94 -8.58
N ALA A 205 12.09 16.53 -9.75
CA ALA A 205 12.89 15.79 -10.72
C ALA A 205 14.11 16.58 -11.18
N GLU A 206 13.96 17.91 -11.35
CA GLU A 206 15.03 18.83 -11.72
C GLU A 206 16.12 18.87 -10.64
N LYS A 207 15.74 19.07 -9.37
CA LYS A 207 16.71 19.05 -8.26
C LYS A 207 17.42 17.71 -8.11
N ALA A 208 16.68 16.61 -8.29
CA ALA A 208 17.24 15.26 -8.26
C ALA A 208 18.24 15.04 -9.40
N TYR A 209 17.92 15.53 -10.60
CA TYR A 209 18.81 15.46 -11.75
C TYR A 209 20.07 16.33 -11.58
N ASN A 210 19.94 17.52 -11.03
CA ASN A 210 21.07 18.41 -10.74
C ASN A 210 22.02 17.75 -9.73
N LEU A 211 21.50 17.15 -8.65
CA LEU A 211 22.31 16.40 -7.70
C LEU A 211 23.01 15.22 -8.38
N TYR A 212 22.31 14.46 -9.24
CA TYR A 212 22.90 13.37 -10.01
C TYR A 212 24.03 13.86 -10.91
N CYS A 213 23.87 14.98 -11.62
CA CYS A 213 24.89 15.53 -12.52
C CYS A 213 26.20 15.87 -11.79
N GLU A 214 26.10 16.33 -10.54
CA GLU A 214 27.27 16.62 -9.71
C GLU A 214 28.07 15.35 -9.36
N PHE A 215 27.38 14.23 -9.17
CA PHE A 215 27.98 12.98 -8.67
C PHE A 215 27.82 11.81 -9.65
N LYS A 216 27.60 12.07 -10.95
CA LYS A 216 27.17 11.07 -11.95
C LYS A 216 28.04 9.83 -12.03
N ASP A 217 29.35 9.93 -11.79
CA ASP A 217 30.29 8.81 -11.88
C ASP A 217 30.09 7.80 -10.72
N ASN A 218 29.45 8.21 -9.65
CA ASN A 218 29.22 7.42 -8.43
C ASN A 218 27.73 7.34 -8.05
N ALA A 219 26.81 7.80 -8.91
CA ALA A 219 25.40 7.90 -8.62
C ALA A 219 24.54 7.22 -9.69
N ILE A 220 23.37 6.78 -9.29
CA ILE A 220 22.31 6.28 -10.18
C ILE A 220 21.11 7.21 -10.03
N PHE A 221 20.63 7.74 -11.16
CA PHE A 221 19.42 8.52 -11.22
C PHE A 221 18.21 7.66 -11.56
N ASN A 222 17.17 7.77 -10.76
CA ASN A 222 15.89 7.12 -11.02
C ASN A 222 14.76 8.13 -10.83
N CYS A 223 14.00 8.36 -11.88
CA CYS A 223 12.86 9.26 -11.87
C CYS A 223 11.64 8.55 -12.48
N SER A 224 10.44 8.90 -12.00
CA SER A 224 9.22 8.47 -12.68
C SER A 224 9.20 9.04 -14.08
N LYS A 225 8.88 8.23 -15.08
CA LYS A 225 8.63 8.77 -16.43
C LYS A 225 7.49 9.78 -16.32
N SER A 226 7.73 11.03 -16.67
CA SER A 226 6.67 11.98 -16.91
C SER A 226 5.83 11.47 -18.06
N ASN A 227 4.53 11.36 -17.86
CA ASN A 227 3.57 11.17 -18.92
C ASN A 227 3.52 12.42 -19.78
#